data_8c537f9ae59ee3b729aca48660c532c7
#
_entry.id   8c537f9ae59ee3b729aca48660c532c7
#
_cell.length_a   1.000
_cell.length_b   1.000
_cell.length_c   1.000
_cell.angle_alpha   90.00
_cell.angle_beta   90.00
_cell.angle_gamma   90.00
#
_symmetry.space_group_name_H-M   'P 1'
#
loop_
_entity.id
_entity.type
_entity.pdbx_description
1 polymer ?
#
loop_
_entity_poly.entity_id
_entity_poly.type
_entity_poly.pdbx_seq_one_letter_code
_entity_poly.pdbx_strand_id
1 'polypeptide(L)'
;MERTREYYAALGYGEPYRWAQYEDVPFQPLRKPLSQSRVTLVTTAAPYQPGQGDQGPRAPYNAAAKFYRVYSLDSAQDHDLRISHVAIDRDHTTAEDPGTWFPLPELRRAAASGRIGSVAPRIHGAPTNRSHRVTLEVDCPEIVARCQSDGVDAAILVPNCPVCHQTVSLAARALEESGIPT
;
A
#
# COMPACT_ATOMS: atom_id res chain seq x y z
N MET A 1 -1.37 -19.83 -8.78
CA MET A 1 -0.10 -19.17 -9.21
C MET A 1 0.71 -20.04 -10.16
N GLU A 2 0.82 -21.35 -9.95
CA GLU A 2 1.55 -22.26 -10.83
C GLU A 2 0.97 -22.30 -12.26
N ARG A 3 -0.34 -22.44 -12.40
CA ARG A 3 -1.02 -22.36 -13.70
C ARG A 3 -0.75 -21.06 -14.47
N THR A 4 -0.61 -19.94 -13.77
CA THR A 4 -0.28 -18.67 -14.40
C THR A 4 1.17 -18.66 -14.90
N ARG A 5 2.08 -19.26 -14.15
CA ARG A 5 3.48 -19.44 -14.60
C ARG A 5 3.58 -20.30 -15.84
N GLU A 6 2.91 -21.46 -15.82
CA GLU A 6 2.87 -22.38 -16.95
C GLU A 6 2.26 -21.74 -18.20
N TYR A 7 1.17 -20.97 -18.02
CA TYR A 7 0.53 -20.24 -19.11
C TYR A 7 1.48 -19.23 -19.76
N TYR A 8 2.15 -18.38 -18.97
CA TYR A 8 3.10 -17.41 -19.51
C TYR A 8 4.35 -18.07 -20.09
N ALA A 9 4.85 -19.17 -19.51
CA ALA A 9 5.94 -19.94 -20.07
C ALA A 9 5.55 -20.54 -21.43
N ALA A 10 4.35 -21.09 -21.55
CA ALA A 10 3.81 -21.63 -22.81
C ALA A 10 3.67 -20.56 -23.92
N LEU A 11 3.43 -19.30 -23.51
CA LEU A 11 3.38 -18.15 -24.44
C LEU A 11 4.77 -17.58 -24.79
N GLY A 12 5.86 -18.17 -24.29
CA GLY A 12 7.23 -17.73 -24.58
C GLY A 12 7.68 -16.45 -23.87
N TYR A 13 7.02 -16.08 -22.77
CA TYR A 13 7.37 -14.88 -21.98
C TYR A 13 8.58 -15.05 -21.04
N GLY A 14 9.53 -15.90 -21.40
CA GLY A 14 10.79 -16.06 -20.66
C GLY A 14 10.60 -16.65 -19.25
N GLU A 15 11.56 -16.40 -18.36
CA GLU A 15 11.51 -16.90 -16.98
C GLU A 15 10.32 -16.31 -16.20
N PRO A 16 9.53 -17.16 -15.53
CA PRO A 16 8.38 -16.71 -14.76
C PRO A 16 8.79 -15.82 -13.60
N TYR A 17 7.95 -14.83 -13.27
CA TYR A 17 8.16 -13.96 -12.14
C TYR A 17 8.29 -14.77 -10.85
N ARG A 18 9.37 -14.55 -10.11
CA ARG A 18 9.61 -15.18 -8.82
C ARG A 18 9.08 -14.28 -7.71
N TRP A 19 8.07 -14.76 -6.99
CA TRP A 19 7.55 -14.09 -5.81
C TRP A 19 8.55 -14.17 -4.66
N ALA A 20 8.59 -13.13 -3.83
CA ALA A 20 9.37 -13.16 -2.60
C ALA A 20 8.83 -14.25 -1.66
N GLN A 21 9.74 -15.00 -1.06
CA GLN A 21 9.43 -16.06 -0.09
C GLN A 21 10.39 -15.95 1.08
N TYR A 22 9.83 -16.05 2.29
CA TYR A 22 10.56 -16.02 3.54
C TYR A 22 10.01 -17.13 4.44
N GLU A 23 10.89 -17.78 5.20
CA GLU A 23 10.52 -18.80 6.18
C GLU A 23 10.24 -18.18 7.55
N ASP A 24 10.90 -17.08 7.87
CA ASP A 24 10.70 -16.31 9.09
C ASP A 24 9.68 -15.19 8.87
N VAL A 25 8.89 -14.94 9.89
CA VAL A 25 7.87 -13.86 9.90
C VAL A 25 8.16 -12.97 11.12
N PRO A 26 8.73 -11.78 10.93
CA PRO A 26 8.88 -10.83 12.01
C PRO A 26 7.50 -10.42 12.52
N PHE A 27 7.37 -10.32 13.82
CA PHE A 27 6.12 -9.94 14.47
C PHE A 27 6.39 -9.02 15.66
N GLN A 28 5.72 -7.89 15.69
CA GLN A 28 5.80 -6.94 16.80
C GLN A 28 4.44 -6.81 17.49
N PRO A 29 4.34 -7.10 18.78
CA PRO A 29 3.12 -6.79 19.53
C PRO A 29 2.97 -5.27 19.68
N LEU A 30 1.73 -4.78 19.71
CA LEU A 30 1.45 -3.40 20.07
C LEU A 30 2.04 -3.09 21.45
N ARG A 31 2.81 -2.00 21.55
CA ARG A 31 3.45 -1.57 22.81
C ARG A 31 2.47 -0.90 23.77
N LYS A 32 1.33 -0.47 23.29
CA LYS A 32 0.25 0.19 24.04
C LYS A 32 -1.10 -0.14 23.40
N PRO A 33 -2.22 0.04 24.11
CA PRO A 33 -3.54 -0.19 23.54
C PRO A 33 -3.77 0.57 22.24
N LEU A 34 -4.50 -0.02 21.31
CA LEU A 34 -4.80 0.60 20.02
C LEU A 34 -5.47 1.97 20.16
N SER A 35 -6.32 2.14 21.18
CA SER A 35 -6.95 3.41 21.52
C SER A 35 -5.98 4.52 21.97
N GLN A 36 -4.70 4.19 22.18
CA GLN A 36 -3.63 5.14 22.50
C GLN A 36 -2.57 5.19 21.38
N SER A 37 -2.72 4.37 20.35
CA SER A 37 -1.73 4.22 19.29
C SER A 37 -1.97 5.22 18.17
N ARG A 38 -0.86 5.77 17.65
CA ARG A 38 -0.84 6.56 16.42
C ARG A 38 -0.72 5.63 15.23
N VAL A 39 -1.72 5.65 14.36
CA VAL A 39 -1.82 4.72 13.24
C VAL A 39 -1.63 5.46 11.92
N THR A 40 -0.81 4.91 11.01
CA THR A 40 -0.67 5.40 9.64
C THR A 40 -1.32 4.46 8.64
N LEU A 41 -1.50 4.95 7.41
CA LEU A 41 -1.93 4.19 6.25
C LEU A 41 -0.80 4.17 5.22
N VAL A 42 -0.48 2.98 4.72
CA VAL A 42 0.41 2.77 3.57
C VAL A 42 -0.41 2.14 2.45
N THR A 43 -0.48 2.79 1.30
CA THR A 43 -1.29 2.33 0.16
C THR A 43 -0.48 2.23 -1.12
N THR A 44 -0.88 1.36 -2.03
CA THR A 44 -0.33 1.31 -3.39
C THR A 44 -1.16 2.14 -4.39
N ALA A 45 -2.18 2.86 -3.93
CA ALA A 45 -2.92 3.81 -4.75
C ALA A 45 -2.04 4.99 -5.17
N ALA A 46 -2.34 5.57 -6.31
CA ALA A 46 -1.57 6.67 -6.89
C ALA A 46 -2.34 7.99 -6.83
N PRO A 47 -1.68 9.13 -6.57
CA PRO A 47 -2.29 10.44 -6.70
C PRO A 47 -2.84 10.63 -8.12
N TYR A 48 -4.08 11.13 -8.21
CA TYR A 48 -4.69 11.41 -9.48
C TYR A 48 -3.92 12.47 -10.27
N GLN A 49 -3.72 12.22 -11.56
CA GLN A 49 -3.04 13.13 -12.48
C GLN A 49 -3.99 13.48 -13.64
N PRO A 50 -4.66 14.64 -13.61
CA PRO A 50 -5.57 15.04 -14.67
C PRO A 50 -4.84 15.20 -16.01
N GLY A 51 -5.51 14.82 -17.10
CA GLY A 51 -4.97 14.92 -18.44
C GLY A 51 -3.93 13.88 -18.84
N GLN A 52 -3.63 12.91 -17.96
CA GLN A 52 -2.68 11.84 -18.23
C GLN A 52 -3.36 10.46 -18.21
N GLY A 53 -3.95 10.07 -19.33
CA GLY A 53 -4.67 8.79 -19.44
C GLY A 53 -5.92 8.73 -18.56
N ASP A 54 -6.53 9.87 -18.34
CA ASP A 54 -7.71 10.01 -17.51
C ASP A 54 -8.93 9.36 -18.17
N GLN A 55 -9.66 8.55 -17.41
CA GLN A 55 -10.92 7.96 -17.82
C GLN A 55 -12.14 8.78 -17.38
N GLY A 56 -11.91 10.01 -16.95
CA GLY A 56 -12.93 10.95 -16.49
C GLY A 56 -12.99 11.08 -14.96
N PRO A 57 -13.77 12.08 -14.49
CA PRO A 57 -13.92 12.31 -13.07
C PRO A 57 -14.54 11.10 -12.37
N ARG A 58 -13.99 10.77 -11.21
CA ARG A 58 -14.38 9.59 -10.39
C ARG A 58 -14.08 8.22 -11.00
N ALA A 59 -13.37 8.14 -12.12
CA ALA A 59 -12.90 6.85 -12.59
C ALA A 59 -11.96 6.21 -11.54
N PRO A 60 -12.17 4.96 -11.14
CA PRO A 60 -11.34 4.31 -10.11
C PRO A 60 -9.91 4.07 -10.57
N TYR A 61 -9.69 4.09 -11.89
CA TYR A 61 -8.45 3.71 -12.52
C TYR A 61 -7.85 4.85 -13.35
N ASN A 62 -6.56 5.11 -13.13
CA ASN A 62 -5.75 6.00 -13.96
C ASN A 62 -4.38 5.36 -14.21
N ALA A 63 -4.19 4.76 -15.39
CA ALA A 63 -2.97 4.03 -15.75
C ALA A 63 -1.71 4.92 -15.77
N ALA A 64 -1.87 6.20 -16.09
CA ALA A 64 -0.77 7.15 -16.20
C ALA A 64 -0.33 7.69 -14.82
N ALA A 65 -1.16 7.55 -13.79
CA ALA A 65 -0.84 7.98 -12.43
C ALA A 65 0.16 7.06 -11.71
N LYS A 66 0.76 6.09 -12.40
CA LYS A 66 1.76 5.20 -11.82
C LYS A 66 2.94 5.99 -11.26
N PHE A 67 3.34 5.65 -10.04
CA PHE A 67 4.46 6.29 -9.35
C PHE A 67 5.59 5.28 -9.07
N TYR A 68 6.81 5.78 -8.89
CA TYR A 68 8.02 4.97 -8.77
C TYR A 68 8.86 5.30 -7.52
N ARG A 69 8.37 6.21 -6.69
CA ARG A 69 9.02 6.61 -5.42
C ARG A 69 7.97 6.69 -4.33
N VAL A 70 8.38 6.42 -3.11
CA VAL A 70 7.54 6.62 -1.93
C VAL A 70 7.09 8.08 -1.87
N TYR A 71 5.79 8.31 -1.73
CA TYR A 71 5.24 9.65 -1.49
C TYR A 71 4.62 9.73 -0.08
N SER A 72 4.37 10.94 0.37
CA SER A 72 3.60 11.20 1.60
C SER A 72 2.58 12.30 1.35
N LEU A 73 1.42 12.17 1.97
CA LEU A 73 0.34 13.15 1.91
C LEU A 73 -0.12 13.47 3.33
N ASP A 74 -0.59 14.70 3.53
CA ASP A 74 -1.15 15.16 4.79
C ASP A 74 -2.43 14.37 5.11
N SER A 75 -2.45 13.69 6.23
CA SER A 75 -3.60 12.89 6.65
C SER A 75 -4.82 13.71 7.08
N ALA A 76 -4.67 15.01 7.29
CA ALA A 76 -5.78 15.90 7.62
C ALA A 76 -6.58 16.37 6.39
N GLN A 77 -6.01 16.23 5.19
CA GLN A 77 -6.62 16.65 3.93
C GLN A 77 -7.24 15.49 3.17
N ASP A 78 -8.21 15.79 2.30
CA ASP A 78 -8.76 14.82 1.37
C ASP A 78 -7.92 14.76 0.11
N HIS A 79 -7.72 13.55 -0.39
CA HIS A 79 -6.87 13.27 -1.54
C HIS A 79 -7.61 12.40 -2.55
N ASP A 80 -7.47 12.70 -3.84
CA ASP A 80 -7.93 11.83 -4.93
C ASP A 80 -6.83 10.84 -5.27
N LEU A 81 -6.94 9.63 -4.72
CA LEU A 81 -6.05 8.51 -5.03
C LEU A 81 -6.79 7.47 -5.88
N ARG A 82 -6.13 7.01 -6.91
CA ARG A 82 -6.67 6.10 -7.92
C ARG A 82 -5.85 4.82 -8.03
N ILE A 83 -6.48 3.77 -8.54
CA ILE A 83 -5.78 2.52 -8.88
C ILE A 83 -4.99 2.75 -10.17
N SER A 84 -3.68 2.51 -10.15
CA SER A 84 -2.80 2.64 -11.32
C SER A 84 -2.49 1.31 -12.03
N HIS A 85 -3.15 0.22 -11.63
CA HIS A 85 -2.95 -1.13 -12.17
C HIS A 85 -4.24 -1.70 -12.74
N VAL A 86 -4.12 -2.41 -13.89
CA VAL A 86 -5.27 -3.03 -14.58
C VAL A 86 -5.78 -4.28 -13.88
N ALA A 87 -4.96 -4.93 -13.06
CA ALA A 87 -5.26 -6.21 -12.43
C ALA A 87 -6.02 -6.02 -11.10
N ILE A 88 -7.22 -5.47 -11.17
CA ILE A 88 -8.17 -5.43 -10.05
C ILE A 88 -9.26 -6.46 -10.27
N ASP A 89 -9.83 -6.97 -9.19
CA ASP A 89 -11.00 -7.85 -9.26
C ASP A 89 -12.23 -7.02 -9.64
N ARG A 90 -12.70 -7.18 -10.88
CA ARG A 90 -13.86 -6.46 -11.41
C ARG A 90 -15.14 -7.27 -11.32
N ASP A 91 -15.02 -8.55 -10.98
CA ASP A 91 -16.18 -9.45 -10.89
C ASP A 91 -16.84 -9.34 -9.51
N HIS A 92 -16.06 -9.02 -8.47
CA HIS A 92 -16.53 -8.95 -7.09
C HIS A 92 -16.46 -7.54 -6.47
N THR A 93 -15.92 -6.55 -7.19
CA THR A 93 -15.92 -5.14 -6.77
C THR A 93 -16.17 -4.20 -7.94
N THR A 94 -17.04 -3.24 -7.76
CA THR A 94 -17.27 -2.15 -8.72
C THR A 94 -16.14 -1.13 -8.72
N ALA A 95 -15.31 -1.15 -7.67
CA ALA A 95 -14.28 -0.14 -7.41
C ALA A 95 -14.85 1.30 -7.33
N GLU A 96 -16.11 1.44 -6.94
CA GLU A 96 -16.78 2.75 -6.78
C GLU A 96 -16.45 3.38 -5.42
N ASP A 97 -16.21 2.55 -4.39
CA ASP A 97 -15.83 3.01 -3.06
C ASP A 97 -14.31 3.16 -2.94
N PRO A 98 -13.77 4.40 -2.92
CA PRO A 98 -12.34 4.62 -2.72
C PRO A 98 -11.81 4.10 -1.37
N GLY A 99 -12.68 3.84 -0.40
CA GLY A 99 -12.31 3.20 0.86
C GLY A 99 -11.69 1.82 0.71
N THR A 100 -11.93 1.13 -0.42
CA THR A 100 -11.33 -0.19 -0.70
C THR A 100 -9.84 -0.14 -0.99
N TRP A 101 -9.29 0.98 -1.42
CA TRP A 101 -7.85 1.16 -1.66
C TRP A 101 -7.23 2.33 -0.90
N PHE A 102 -8.06 3.21 -0.33
CA PHE A 102 -7.61 4.36 0.45
C PHE A 102 -8.60 4.68 1.59
N PRO A 103 -8.64 3.85 2.66
CA PRO A 103 -9.61 3.99 3.75
C PRO A 103 -9.25 5.09 4.76
N LEU A 104 -8.71 6.23 4.33
CA LEU A 104 -8.36 7.34 5.22
C LEU A 104 -9.57 7.93 5.96
N PRO A 105 -10.76 8.11 5.34
CA PRO A 105 -11.94 8.56 6.06
C PRO A 105 -12.33 7.62 7.21
N GLU A 106 -12.20 6.30 7.02
CA GLU A 106 -12.50 5.29 8.05
C GLU A 106 -11.48 5.36 9.19
N LEU A 107 -10.20 5.56 8.85
CA LEU A 107 -9.16 5.70 9.85
C LEU A 107 -9.39 6.95 10.73
N ARG A 108 -9.80 8.07 10.12
CA ARG A 108 -10.20 9.29 10.84
C ARG A 108 -11.42 9.04 11.73
N ARG A 109 -12.44 8.30 11.26
CA ARG A 109 -13.60 7.92 12.08
C ARG A 109 -13.20 7.05 13.27
N ALA A 110 -12.27 6.13 13.07
CA ALA A 110 -11.74 5.30 14.15
C ALA A 110 -11.03 6.14 15.22
N ALA A 111 -10.29 7.17 14.83
CA ALA A 111 -9.68 8.11 15.76
C ALA A 111 -10.75 8.96 16.49
N ALA A 112 -11.70 9.51 15.76
CA ALA A 112 -12.78 10.31 16.35
C ALA A 112 -13.66 9.54 17.35
N SER A 113 -13.81 8.22 17.14
CA SER A 113 -14.54 7.34 18.05
C SER A 113 -13.69 6.72 19.18
N GLY A 114 -12.39 7.06 19.27
CA GLY A 114 -11.49 6.54 20.29
C GLY A 114 -11.06 5.08 20.07
N ARG A 115 -11.34 4.49 18.92
CA ARG A 115 -10.89 3.12 18.58
C ARG A 115 -9.39 3.07 18.35
N ILE A 116 -8.79 4.14 17.81
CA ILE A 116 -7.35 4.38 17.76
C ILE A 116 -7.03 5.69 18.46
N GLY A 117 -5.78 5.86 18.90
CA GLY A 117 -5.37 7.09 19.60
C GLY A 117 -5.34 8.31 18.68
N SER A 118 -4.77 8.18 17.51
CA SER A 118 -4.75 9.23 16.48
C SER A 118 -4.36 8.66 15.12
N VAL A 119 -4.67 9.41 14.06
CA VAL A 119 -4.05 9.19 12.73
C VAL A 119 -2.68 9.89 12.74
N ALA A 120 -1.68 9.27 12.14
CA ALA A 120 -0.37 9.89 11.94
C ALA A 120 -0.50 11.13 11.04
N PRO A 121 0.42 12.12 11.14
CA PRO A 121 0.30 13.36 10.37
C PRO A 121 0.37 13.14 8.86
N ARG A 122 0.99 12.06 8.43
CA ARG A 122 1.09 11.69 7.02
C ARG A 122 0.64 10.25 6.79
N ILE A 123 0.13 10.02 5.59
CA ILE A 123 -0.03 8.69 4.99
C ILE A 123 1.03 8.51 3.90
N HIS A 124 1.34 7.28 3.52
CA HIS A 124 2.42 7.00 2.58
C HIS A 124 1.96 6.13 1.41
N GLY A 125 2.58 6.35 0.25
CA GLY A 125 2.39 5.53 -0.93
C GLY A 125 3.57 4.60 -1.16
N ALA A 126 3.30 3.29 -1.27
CA ALA A 126 4.29 2.26 -1.58
C ALA A 126 4.29 1.99 -3.10
N PRO A 127 5.37 2.31 -3.82
CA PRO A 127 5.44 2.08 -5.27
C PRO A 127 5.54 0.60 -5.61
N THR A 128 4.89 0.20 -6.70
CA THR A 128 4.92 -1.18 -7.17
C THR A 128 5.89 -1.31 -8.35
N ASN A 129 7.16 -1.51 -8.05
CA ASN A 129 8.24 -1.50 -9.04
C ASN A 129 8.47 -2.85 -9.74
N ARG A 130 7.79 -3.92 -9.34
CA ARG A 130 8.04 -5.30 -9.80
C ARG A 130 9.49 -5.76 -9.62
N SER A 131 10.21 -5.17 -8.68
CA SER A 131 11.60 -5.48 -8.35
C SER A 131 11.73 -5.63 -6.85
N HIS A 132 12.00 -6.87 -6.39
CA HIS A 132 12.25 -7.14 -4.96
C HIS A 132 13.41 -6.28 -4.45
N ARG A 133 14.48 -6.18 -5.24
CA ARG A 133 15.66 -5.41 -4.87
C ARG A 133 15.33 -3.95 -4.62
N VAL A 134 14.63 -3.30 -5.55
CA VAL A 134 14.25 -1.88 -5.37
C VAL A 134 13.31 -1.71 -4.17
N THR A 135 12.32 -2.60 -4.03
CA THR A 135 11.41 -2.55 -2.89
C THR A 135 12.16 -2.69 -1.57
N LEU A 136 13.09 -3.66 -1.46
CA LEU A 136 13.82 -3.92 -0.22
C LEU A 136 14.92 -2.89 0.08
N GLU A 137 15.67 -2.46 -0.93
CA GLU A 137 16.84 -1.60 -0.74
C GLU A 137 16.50 -0.09 -0.75
N VAL A 138 15.36 0.30 -1.34
CA VAL A 138 14.98 1.71 -1.51
C VAL A 138 13.63 2.03 -0.86
N ASP A 139 12.55 1.34 -1.26
CA ASP A 139 11.21 1.74 -0.85
C ASP A 139 10.92 1.41 0.63
N CYS A 140 11.30 0.21 1.09
CA CYS A 140 11.06 -0.21 2.47
C CYS A 140 11.83 0.66 3.48
N PRO A 141 13.15 0.93 3.33
CA PRO A 141 13.86 1.84 4.23
C PRO A 141 13.25 3.24 4.27
N GLU A 142 12.79 3.76 3.13
CA GLU A 142 12.16 5.07 3.05
C GLU A 142 10.81 5.09 3.80
N ILE A 143 9.97 4.05 3.63
CA ILE A 143 8.69 3.92 4.35
C ILE A 143 8.95 3.84 5.86
N VAL A 144 9.88 3.00 6.30
CA VAL A 144 10.26 2.85 7.71
C VAL A 144 10.71 4.18 8.30
N ALA A 145 11.64 4.88 7.63
CA ALA A 145 12.16 6.16 8.10
C ALA A 145 11.07 7.22 8.26
N ARG A 146 10.12 7.27 7.32
CA ARG A 146 8.98 8.20 7.39
C ARG A 146 8.03 7.84 8.53
N CYS A 147 7.69 6.57 8.70
CA CYS A 147 6.85 6.12 9.82
C CYS A 147 7.50 6.41 11.18
N GLN A 148 8.80 6.18 11.32
CA GLN A 148 9.54 6.51 12.54
C GLN A 148 9.56 8.03 12.81
N SER A 149 9.82 8.84 11.76
CA SER A 149 9.79 10.31 11.86
C SER A 149 8.41 10.83 12.30
N ASP A 150 7.33 10.18 11.91
CA ASP A 150 5.96 10.54 12.27
C ASP A 150 5.53 9.99 13.65
N GLY A 151 6.38 9.20 14.29
CA GLY A 151 6.10 8.57 15.58
C GLY A 151 4.95 7.56 15.48
N VAL A 152 4.92 6.78 14.41
CA VAL A 152 3.89 5.76 14.16
C VAL A 152 4.04 4.60 15.15
N ASP A 153 2.94 4.19 15.75
CA ASP A 153 2.87 3.03 16.65
C ASP A 153 2.39 1.76 15.93
N ALA A 154 1.62 1.92 14.86
CA ALA A 154 1.16 0.82 14.01
C ALA A 154 0.83 1.30 12.60
N ALA A 155 0.95 0.43 11.60
CA ALA A 155 0.64 0.75 10.21
C ALA A 155 -0.39 -0.20 9.62
N ILE A 156 -1.32 0.34 8.83
CA ILE A 156 -2.26 -0.43 8.00
C ILE A 156 -1.77 -0.34 6.56
N LEU A 157 -1.59 -1.49 5.91
CA LEU A 157 -1.11 -1.54 4.53
C LEU A 157 -2.21 -2.04 3.59
N VAL A 158 -2.49 -1.30 2.52
CA VAL A 158 -3.58 -1.58 1.58
C VAL A 158 -3.05 -1.75 0.16
N PRO A 159 -3.02 -2.99 -0.35
CA PRO A 159 -2.63 -3.29 -1.73
C PRO A 159 -3.81 -3.19 -2.69
N ASN A 160 -3.57 -2.85 -3.96
CA ASN A 160 -4.60 -2.71 -5.00
C ASN A 160 -4.50 -3.76 -6.12
N CYS A 161 -3.44 -4.57 -6.15
CA CYS A 161 -3.21 -5.54 -7.23
C CYS A 161 -2.32 -6.71 -6.74
N PRO A 162 -2.19 -7.82 -7.49
CA PRO A 162 -1.38 -8.96 -7.06
C PRO A 162 0.08 -8.61 -6.73
N VAL A 163 0.76 -7.80 -7.58
CA VAL A 163 2.14 -7.35 -7.29
C VAL A 163 2.17 -6.35 -6.14
N CYS A 164 1.10 -5.57 -5.97
CA CYS A 164 0.95 -4.67 -4.82
C CYS A 164 0.93 -5.43 -3.50
N HIS A 165 0.28 -6.61 -3.45
CA HIS A 165 0.30 -7.46 -2.26
C HIS A 165 1.74 -7.82 -1.85
N GLN A 166 2.58 -8.20 -2.82
CA GLN A 166 3.99 -8.47 -2.52
C GLN A 166 4.71 -7.22 -1.99
N THR A 167 4.50 -6.05 -2.62
CA THR A 167 5.13 -4.80 -2.19
C THR A 167 4.76 -4.46 -0.74
N VAL A 168 3.46 -4.49 -0.41
CA VAL A 168 3.04 -4.17 0.97
C VAL A 168 3.45 -5.24 1.96
N SER A 169 3.54 -6.52 1.57
CA SER A 169 4.04 -7.59 2.44
C SER A 169 5.52 -7.41 2.76
N LEU A 170 6.33 -6.99 1.79
CA LEU A 170 7.74 -6.65 2.02
C LEU A 170 7.87 -5.40 2.91
N ALA A 171 7.03 -4.40 2.70
CA ALA A 171 7.00 -3.20 3.54
C ALA A 171 6.52 -3.53 4.98
N ALA A 172 5.50 -4.39 5.13
CA ALA A 172 5.06 -4.87 6.43
C ALA A 172 6.20 -5.57 7.17
N ARG A 173 6.90 -6.49 6.49
CA ARG A 173 8.07 -7.17 7.05
C ARG A 173 9.11 -6.18 7.56
N ALA A 174 9.47 -5.17 6.77
CA ALA A 174 10.47 -4.16 7.16
C ALA A 174 10.00 -3.29 8.35
N LEU A 175 8.70 -2.94 8.39
CA LEU A 175 8.10 -2.22 9.51
C LEU A 175 8.15 -3.06 10.80
N GLU A 176 7.73 -4.32 10.73
CA GLU A 176 7.79 -5.25 11.87
C GLU A 176 9.22 -5.45 12.38
N GLU A 177 10.20 -5.63 11.48
CA GLU A 177 11.63 -5.72 11.83
C GLU A 177 12.14 -4.44 12.50
N SER A 178 11.57 -3.28 12.15
CA SER A 178 11.91 -1.97 12.74
C SER A 178 11.14 -1.65 14.04
N GLY A 179 10.27 -2.55 14.49
CA GLY A 179 9.49 -2.40 15.72
C GLY A 179 8.16 -1.67 15.55
N ILE A 180 7.64 -1.55 14.33
CA ILE A 180 6.32 -0.98 14.02
C ILE A 180 5.38 -2.12 13.61
N PRO A 181 4.38 -2.50 14.43
CA PRO A 181 3.37 -3.49 14.12
C PRO A 181 2.55 -3.14 12.88
N THR A 182 2.11 -4.18 12.12
CA THR A 182 1.33 -3.97 10.89
C THR A 182 0.06 -4.83 10.82
#